data_699e834e9823016d794313544b5c4114
#
_entry.id   699e834e9823016d794313544b5c4114
#
_cell.length_a   1.000
_cell.length_b   1.000
_cell.length_c   1.000
_cell.angle_alpha   90.00
_cell.angle_beta   90.00
_cell.angle_gamma   90.00
#
_symmetry.space_group_name_H-M   'P 1'
#
loop_
_entity.id
_entity.type
_entity.pdbx_description
1 polymer ?
#
loop_
_entity_poly.entity_id
_entity_poly.type
_entity_poly.pdbx_seq_one_letter_code
_entity_poly.pdbx_strand_id
1 'polypeptide(L)'
;MANRQMHSMAITDYGKQAVIFRPHREARLNRNFRTAFWTGEFFQITLMSIAPGSEVGLEQHKSTDQLLLIEEGAGLTMMGESKNALGMQRLVRQGDAVIVPAGTWHNIKNIGKRPLKILSVYSPPEHPFGTIHKTKEDADKAEQ
;
A
#
# COMPACT_ATOMS: atom_id res chain seq x y z
N MET A 1 -23.12 12.98 6.90
CA MET A 1 -22.76 13.13 6.02
C MET A 1 -23.20 13.39 4.61
N ALA A 2 -23.78 14.50 4.45
CA ALA A 2 -24.24 14.95 3.17
C ALA A 2 -23.11 15.05 2.16
N ASN A 3 -21.92 15.14 2.62
CA ASN A 3 -20.78 15.34 1.74
C ASN A 3 -20.16 14.06 1.24
N ARG A 4 -20.84 12.94 1.44
CA ARG A 4 -20.28 11.69 1.01
C ARG A 4 -19.99 11.66 -0.49
N GLN A 5 -20.87 12.27 -1.29
CA GLN A 5 -20.64 12.30 -2.72
C GLN A 5 -19.44 13.14 -3.10
N MET A 6 -19.18 14.17 -2.34
CA MET A 6 -18.03 14.98 -2.61
C MET A 6 -16.75 14.19 -2.43
N HIS A 7 -16.76 13.24 -1.51
CA HIS A 7 -15.59 12.40 -1.29
C HIS A 7 -15.26 11.57 -2.52
N SER A 8 -16.28 11.07 -3.22
CA SER A 8 -16.04 10.25 -4.38
C SER A 8 -15.48 11.02 -5.55
N MET A 9 -15.65 12.34 -5.56
CA MET A 9 -15.23 13.17 -6.68
C MET A 9 -13.97 13.97 -6.38
N ALA A 10 -13.64 14.06 -5.12
CA ALA A 10 -12.61 14.99 -4.72
C ALA A 10 -11.41 14.25 -4.17
N ILE A 11 -10.81 14.85 -3.20
CA ILE A 11 -9.59 14.36 -2.60
C ILE A 11 -9.87 13.12 -1.78
N THR A 12 -8.96 12.18 -1.88
CA THR A 12 -9.04 10.94 -1.13
C THR A 12 -8.08 10.92 0.05
N ASP A 13 -7.16 11.88 0.16
CA ASP A 13 -6.23 11.95 1.28
C ASP A 13 -6.83 12.88 2.35
N TYR A 14 -7.15 12.29 3.50
CA TYR A 14 -7.81 13.01 4.58
C TYR A 14 -6.87 13.59 5.63
N GLY A 15 -5.57 13.48 5.39
CA GLY A 15 -4.60 14.08 6.31
C GLY A 15 -4.64 15.62 6.22
N LYS A 16 -4.49 16.30 7.31
CA LYS A 16 -4.14 15.79 8.66
C LYS A 16 -5.33 15.80 9.59
N GLN A 17 -6.51 15.57 9.08
CA GLN A 17 -7.73 15.65 9.88
C GLN A 17 -7.87 14.37 10.71
N ALA A 18 -8.52 14.48 11.85
CA ALA A 18 -8.90 13.31 12.60
C ALA A 18 -10.01 12.59 11.84
N VAL A 19 -9.86 11.29 11.64
CA VAL A 19 -10.85 10.51 10.90
C VAL A 19 -11.08 9.17 11.58
N ILE A 20 -12.27 8.62 11.37
CA ILE A 20 -12.63 7.27 11.79
C ILE A 20 -13.05 6.55 10.52
N PHE A 21 -12.46 5.40 10.26
CA PHE A 21 -12.77 4.68 9.04
C PHE A 21 -12.69 3.17 9.27
N ARG A 22 -13.21 2.42 8.32
CA ARG A 22 -13.15 0.96 8.33
C ARG A 22 -12.08 0.50 7.36
N PRO A 23 -10.95 0.03 7.86
CA PRO A 23 -9.81 -0.30 6.99
C PRO A 23 -10.14 -1.30 5.89
N HIS A 24 -10.84 -2.37 6.23
CA HIS A 24 -11.18 -3.39 5.23
C HIS A 24 -12.07 -2.80 4.12
N ARG A 25 -13.05 -1.99 4.51
CA ARG A 25 -13.96 -1.40 3.53
C ARG A 25 -13.22 -0.48 2.57
N GLU A 26 -12.38 0.41 3.11
CA GLU A 26 -11.67 1.35 2.27
C GLU A 26 -10.68 0.63 1.36
N ALA A 27 -9.99 -0.38 1.87
CA ALA A 27 -9.07 -1.15 1.06
C ALA A 27 -9.80 -1.90 -0.05
N ARG A 28 -10.94 -2.49 0.28
CA ARG A 28 -11.73 -3.25 -0.69
C ARG A 28 -12.25 -2.36 -1.82
N LEU A 29 -12.67 -1.14 -1.48
CA LEU A 29 -13.25 -0.23 -2.45
C LEU A 29 -12.20 0.48 -3.31
N ASN A 30 -10.96 0.52 -2.87
CA ASN A 30 -9.91 1.17 -3.63
C ASN A 30 -9.58 0.36 -4.88
N ARG A 31 -9.61 1.00 -6.04
CA ARG A 31 -9.29 0.38 -7.32
C ARG A 31 -7.97 0.87 -7.92
N ASN A 32 -7.36 1.85 -7.29
CA ASN A 32 -6.09 2.36 -7.78
C ASN A 32 -4.95 1.48 -7.34
N PHE A 33 -3.88 1.46 -8.12
CA PHE A 33 -2.67 0.79 -7.69
C PHE A 33 -2.23 1.33 -6.34
N ARG A 34 -2.23 2.66 -6.18
CA ARG A 34 -1.91 3.29 -4.88
C ARG A 34 -2.76 4.54 -4.70
N THR A 35 -3.36 4.66 -3.52
CA THR A 35 -4.08 5.86 -3.11
C THR A 35 -3.58 6.25 -1.73
N ALA A 36 -3.06 7.48 -1.59
CA ALA A 36 -2.74 8.01 -0.27
C ALA A 36 -4.05 8.33 0.42
N PHE A 37 -4.37 7.59 1.46
CA PHE A 37 -5.64 7.73 2.18
C PHE A 37 -5.54 8.76 3.30
N TRP A 38 -4.41 8.80 4.00
CA TRP A 38 -4.21 9.74 5.10
C TRP A 38 -2.72 10.02 5.25
N THR A 39 -2.35 11.29 5.19
CA THR A 39 -0.94 11.69 5.33
C THR A 39 -0.82 12.65 6.51
N GLY A 40 -0.15 12.21 7.55
CA GLY A 40 0.06 12.99 8.73
C GLY A 40 1.50 13.43 8.88
N GLU A 41 1.82 13.93 10.06
CA GLU A 41 3.18 14.39 10.35
C GLU A 41 4.13 13.20 10.54
N PHE A 42 3.66 12.13 11.18
CA PHE A 42 4.53 11.04 11.58
C PHE A 42 4.24 9.71 10.90
N PHE A 43 3.13 9.57 10.22
CA PHE A 43 2.88 8.37 9.42
C PHE A 43 1.91 8.67 8.30
N GLN A 44 1.84 7.73 7.37
CA GLN A 44 0.96 7.84 6.21
C GLN A 44 0.28 6.50 5.98
N ILE A 45 -0.99 6.54 5.61
CA ILE A 45 -1.73 5.35 5.22
C ILE A 45 -1.97 5.40 3.72
N THR A 46 -1.62 4.32 3.01
CA THR A 46 -1.96 4.16 1.61
C THR A 46 -2.76 2.90 1.41
N LEU A 47 -3.57 2.90 0.38
CA LEU A 47 -4.33 1.73 -0.04
C LEU A 47 -3.81 1.30 -1.40
N MET A 48 -3.67 -0.01 -1.61
CA MET A 48 -3.20 -0.54 -2.88
C MET A 48 -4.12 -1.63 -3.39
N SER A 49 -4.26 -1.68 -4.69
CA SER A 49 -4.96 -2.77 -5.37
C SER A 49 -4.01 -3.31 -6.43
N ILE A 50 -3.60 -4.56 -6.26
CA ILE A 50 -2.64 -5.21 -7.15
C ILE A 50 -3.38 -6.24 -7.99
N ALA A 51 -3.35 -6.06 -9.30
CA ALA A 51 -4.04 -6.97 -10.22
C ALA A 51 -3.43 -8.38 -10.16
N PRO A 52 -4.21 -9.43 -10.46
CA PRO A 52 -3.66 -10.78 -10.57
C PRO A 52 -2.47 -10.81 -11.52
N GLY A 53 -1.40 -11.47 -11.11
CA GLY A 53 -0.19 -11.54 -11.92
C GLY A 53 0.73 -10.35 -11.81
N SER A 54 0.26 -9.27 -11.17
CA SER A 54 1.09 -8.10 -10.96
C SER A 54 1.74 -8.13 -9.58
N GLU A 55 2.44 -7.08 -9.23
CA GLU A 55 3.21 -7.02 -8.00
C GLU A 55 3.33 -5.59 -7.52
N VAL A 56 3.69 -5.43 -6.25
CA VAL A 56 4.01 -4.11 -5.70
C VAL A 56 5.22 -3.54 -6.42
N GLY A 57 6.21 -4.38 -6.67
CA GLY A 57 7.49 -4.00 -7.23
C GLY A 57 8.58 -4.06 -6.17
N LEU A 58 9.77 -4.50 -6.58
CA LEU A 58 10.89 -4.62 -5.66
C LEU A 58 11.36 -3.23 -5.26
N GLU A 59 11.37 -2.95 -3.95
CA GLU A 59 11.75 -1.62 -3.47
C GLU A 59 12.40 -1.69 -2.11
N GLN A 60 13.04 -0.59 -1.74
CA GLN A 60 13.68 -0.41 -0.44
C GLN A 60 13.39 1.01 0.02
N HIS A 61 12.94 1.13 1.26
CA HIS A 61 12.73 2.45 1.90
C HIS A 61 13.79 2.59 2.99
N LYS A 62 14.79 3.43 2.75
CA LYS A 62 15.93 3.50 3.64
C LYS A 62 15.65 4.15 4.98
N SER A 63 14.67 5.03 5.03
CA SER A 63 14.38 5.84 6.22
C SER A 63 12.94 5.70 6.70
N THR A 64 12.26 4.66 6.30
CA THR A 64 10.84 4.48 6.60
C THR A 64 10.58 3.04 7.00
N ASP A 65 9.93 2.86 8.15
CA ASP A 65 9.37 1.56 8.49
C ASP A 65 8.01 1.44 7.83
N GLN A 66 7.63 0.22 7.49
CA GLN A 66 6.36 0.00 6.81
C GLN A 66 5.63 -1.18 7.41
N LEU A 67 4.33 -1.02 7.60
CA LEU A 67 3.43 -2.09 8.01
C LEU A 67 2.43 -2.29 6.89
N LEU A 68 2.28 -3.52 6.41
CA LEU A 68 1.29 -3.84 5.39
C LEU A 68 0.27 -4.80 5.97
N LEU A 69 -0.99 -4.48 5.80
CA LEU A 69 -2.09 -5.35 6.20
C LEU A 69 -2.73 -5.89 4.94
N ILE A 70 -2.82 -7.21 4.85
CA ILE A 70 -3.45 -7.87 3.70
C ILE A 70 -4.95 -7.89 3.98
N GLU A 71 -5.70 -7.10 3.23
CA GLU A 71 -7.13 -6.94 3.47
C GLU A 71 -7.98 -7.88 2.62
N GLU A 72 -7.51 -8.23 1.43
CA GLU A 72 -8.16 -9.24 0.58
C GLU A 72 -7.13 -9.86 -0.35
N GLY A 73 -7.34 -11.11 -0.69
CA GLY A 73 -6.50 -11.79 -1.66
C GLY A 73 -5.35 -12.55 -1.05
N ALA A 74 -4.42 -12.95 -1.89
CA ALA A 74 -3.25 -13.74 -1.49
C ALA A 74 -2.03 -13.28 -2.27
N GLY A 75 -0.88 -13.30 -1.62
CA GLY A 75 0.36 -12.86 -2.23
C GLY A 75 1.56 -13.67 -1.78
N LEU A 76 2.65 -13.49 -2.50
CA LEU A 76 3.95 -14.02 -2.09
C LEU A 76 4.81 -12.83 -1.70
N THR A 77 5.19 -12.79 -0.43
CA THR A 77 6.05 -11.74 0.10
C THR A 77 7.48 -12.21 0.07
N MET A 78 8.39 -11.32 -0.38
CA MET A 78 9.81 -11.58 -0.42
C MET A 78 10.54 -10.43 0.23
N MET A 79 11.46 -10.74 1.15
CA MET A 79 12.22 -9.72 1.86
C MET A 79 13.66 -10.17 2.07
N GLY A 80 14.57 -9.21 2.14
CA GLY A 80 15.96 -9.50 2.41
C GLY A 80 16.82 -8.25 2.52
N GLU A 81 18.09 -8.45 2.84
CA GLU A 81 19.03 -7.36 3.04
C GLU A 81 19.49 -6.72 1.73
N SER A 82 19.41 -7.45 0.63
CA SER A 82 19.76 -6.90 -0.67
C SER A 82 18.80 -7.41 -1.71
N LYS A 83 18.70 -6.71 -2.83
CA LYS A 83 17.77 -7.08 -3.89
C LYS A 83 18.09 -8.46 -4.48
N ASN A 84 19.29 -8.95 -4.29
CA ASN A 84 19.71 -10.26 -4.79
C ASN A 84 19.68 -11.33 -3.72
N ALA A 85 19.25 -10.99 -2.51
CA ALA A 85 19.24 -11.92 -1.38
C ALA A 85 17.92 -11.76 -0.60
N LEU A 86 16.82 -12.10 -1.26
CA LEU A 86 15.48 -12.05 -0.68
C LEU A 86 15.16 -13.41 -0.06
N GLY A 87 15.83 -13.70 1.06
CA GLY A 87 15.75 -15.02 1.67
C GLY A 87 14.46 -15.33 2.39
N MET A 88 13.75 -14.31 2.87
CA MET A 88 12.46 -14.54 3.50
C MET A 88 11.39 -14.51 2.43
N GLN A 89 10.74 -15.65 2.20
CA GLN A 89 9.67 -15.74 1.22
C GLN A 89 8.49 -16.47 1.86
N ARG A 90 7.37 -15.79 1.96
CA ARG A 90 6.21 -16.30 2.66
C ARG A 90 4.93 -15.97 1.91
N LEU A 91 4.03 -16.92 1.86
CA LEU A 91 2.68 -16.70 1.37
C LEU A 91 1.92 -15.91 2.43
N VAL A 92 1.16 -14.92 1.98
CA VAL A 92 0.31 -14.11 2.85
C VAL A 92 -1.09 -14.06 2.29
N ARG A 93 -2.06 -13.83 3.15
CA ARG A 93 -3.47 -13.77 2.76
C ARG A 93 -4.21 -12.82 3.68
N GLN A 94 -5.48 -12.62 3.40
CA GLN A 94 -6.33 -11.75 4.21
C GLN A 94 -6.15 -12.03 5.70
N GLY A 95 -5.93 -10.98 6.47
CA GLY A 95 -5.73 -11.06 7.90
C GLY A 95 -4.26 -11.07 8.32
N ASP A 96 -3.34 -11.26 7.38
CA ASP A 96 -1.92 -11.24 7.69
C ASP A 96 -1.37 -9.82 7.70
N ALA A 97 -0.34 -9.62 8.50
CA ALA A 97 0.41 -8.36 8.53
C ALA A 97 1.86 -8.64 8.14
N VAL A 98 2.45 -7.71 7.40
CA VAL A 98 3.86 -7.77 7.02
C VAL A 98 4.55 -6.53 7.56
N ILE A 99 5.63 -6.72 8.32
CA ILE A 99 6.42 -5.61 8.83
C ILE A 99 7.71 -5.55 8.04
N VAL A 100 7.99 -4.39 7.47
CA VAL A 100 9.19 -4.16 6.66
C VAL A 100 10.00 -3.07 7.34
N PRO A 101 11.06 -3.43 8.07
CA PRO A 101 11.93 -2.45 8.70
C PRO A 101 12.63 -1.58 7.66
N ALA A 102 12.97 -0.36 8.04
CA ALA A 102 13.73 0.53 7.16
C ALA A 102 14.97 -0.19 6.64
N GLY A 103 15.24 -0.02 5.36
CA GLY A 103 16.42 -0.63 4.73
C GLY A 103 16.19 -2.03 4.17
N THR A 104 15.05 -2.63 4.43
CA THR A 104 14.78 -3.99 3.96
C THR A 104 14.23 -3.97 2.54
N TRP A 105 14.89 -4.70 1.63
CA TRP A 105 14.37 -4.92 0.29
C TRP A 105 13.15 -5.82 0.36
N HIS A 106 12.11 -5.48 -0.38
CA HIS A 106 10.86 -6.25 -0.29
C HIS A 106 10.02 -6.12 -1.55
N ASN A 107 9.15 -7.09 -1.73
CA ASN A 107 8.16 -7.11 -2.81
C ASN A 107 7.02 -8.03 -2.39
N ILE A 108 5.84 -7.79 -2.92
CA ILE A 108 4.71 -8.69 -2.78
C ILE A 108 4.11 -8.89 -4.16
N LYS A 109 3.99 -10.16 -4.57
CA LYS A 109 3.40 -10.53 -5.85
C LYS A 109 2.00 -11.07 -5.63
N ASN A 110 1.07 -10.67 -6.46
CA ASN A 110 -0.28 -11.23 -6.40
C ASN A 110 -0.28 -12.58 -7.11
N ILE A 111 -0.44 -13.65 -6.33
CA ILE A 111 -0.46 -15.00 -6.85
C ILE A 111 -1.87 -15.59 -6.93
N GLY A 112 -2.87 -14.78 -6.60
CA GLY A 112 -4.26 -15.20 -6.62
C GLY A 112 -4.95 -14.84 -7.92
N LYS A 113 -6.26 -15.06 -7.92
CA LYS A 113 -7.09 -14.79 -9.12
C LYS A 113 -7.90 -13.52 -8.98
N ARG A 114 -7.82 -12.86 -7.84
CA ARG A 114 -8.55 -11.62 -7.57
C ARG A 114 -7.56 -10.54 -7.17
N PRO A 115 -7.98 -9.27 -7.21
CA PRO A 115 -7.09 -8.19 -6.78
C PRO A 115 -6.62 -8.41 -5.34
N LEU A 116 -5.35 -8.13 -5.11
CA LEU A 116 -4.76 -8.17 -3.78
C LEU A 116 -4.90 -6.78 -3.19
N LYS A 117 -5.63 -6.68 -2.07
CA LYS A 117 -5.90 -5.39 -1.43
C LYS A 117 -5.04 -5.24 -0.20
N ILE A 118 -4.28 -4.16 -0.16
CA ILE A 118 -3.31 -3.91 0.91
C ILE A 118 -3.54 -2.53 1.47
N LEU A 119 -3.51 -2.43 2.81
CA LEU A 119 -3.42 -1.16 3.51
C LEU A 119 -2.02 -1.06 4.07
N SER A 120 -1.30 0.00 3.72
CA SER A 120 0.07 0.19 4.20
C SER A 120 0.16 1.39 5.11
N VAL A 121 1.00 1.29 6.13
CA VAL A 121 1.34 2.39 7.01
C VAL A 121 2.83 2.64 6.88
N TYR A 122 3.21 3.86 6.52
CA TYR A 122 4.61 4.28 6.42
C TYR A 122 4.92 5.26 7.55
N SER A 123 6.00 5.07 8.25
CA SER A 123 6.44 5.99 9.29
C SER A 123 7.91 6.29 9.11
N PRO A 124 8.26 7.53 8.77
CA PRO A 124 7.42 8.67 8.40
C PRO A 124 6.74 8.51 7.04
N PRO A 125 5.93 9.49 6.62
CA PRO A 125 5.29 9.42 5.30
C PRO A 125 6.30 9.20 4.18
N GLU A 126 5.93 8.34 3.24
CA GLU A 126 6.81 7.99 2.12
C GLU A 126 6.43 8.72 0.84
N HIS A 127 5.15 8.91 0.60
CA HIS A 127 4.66 9.50 -0.65
C HIS A 127 4.11 10.89 -0.40
N PRO A 128 4.10 11.76 -1.42
CA PRO A 128 3.49 13.08 -1.26
C PRO A 128 2.02 12.99 -0.88
N PHE A 129 1.55 14.01 -0.17
CA PHE A 129 0.13 14.14 0.17
C PHE A 129 -0.70 14.04 -1.11
N GLY A 130 -1.78 13.26 -1.05
CA GLY A 130 -2.70 13.18 -2.17
C GLY A 130 -2.25 12.28 -3.31
N THR A 131 -1.20 11.50 -3.14
CA THR A 131 -0.70 10.62 -4.20
C THR A 131 -1.78 9.66 -4.67
N ILE A 132 -1.98 9.61 -5.98
CA ILE A 132 -2.84 8.64 -6.64
C ILE A 132 -2.09 8.09 -7.84
N HIS A 133 -1.85 6.79 -7.83
CA HIS A 133 -1.32 6.08 -8.99
C HIS A 133 -2.40 5.11 -9.42
N LYS A 134 -3.00 5.34 -10.58
CA LYS A 134 -4.08 4.47 -11.03
C LYS A 134 -3.57 3.09 -11.39
N THR A 135 -2.36 3.02 -11.96
CA THR A 135 -1.76 1.76 -12.40
C THR A 135 -0.34 1.65 -11.85
N LYS A 136 0.20 0.43 -11.89
CA LYS A 136 1.59 0.22 -11.52
C LYS A 136 2.51 1.02 -12.43
N GLU A 137 2.16 1.13 -13.71
CA GLU A 137 2.96 1.90 -14.65
C GLU A 137 3.06 3.37 -14.24
N ASP A 138 1.94 3.94 -13.79
CA ASP A 138 1.94 5.32 -13.30
C ASP A 138 2.86 5.48 -12.09
N ALA A 139 2.83 4.50 -11.20
CA ALA A 139 3.69 4.52 -10.02
C ALA A 139 5.16 4.44 -10.41
N ASP A 140 5.49 3.54 -11.34
CA ASP A 140 6.87 3.37 -11.80
C ASP A 140 7.39 4.65 -12.44
N LYS A 141 6.56 5.34 -13.22
CA LYS A 141 6.95 6.60 -13.84
C LYS A 141 7.20 7.69 -12.81
N ALA A 142 6.41 7.71 -11.76
CA ALA A 142 6.53 8.75 -10.73
C ALA A 142 7.83 8.60 -9.92
N GLU A 143 8.43 7.42 -9.92
CA GLU A 143 9.65 7.17 -9.17
C GLU A 143 10.92 7.38 -9.99
N GLN A 144 10.75 7.75 -11.26
CA GLN A 144 11.91 8.05 -12.11
C GLN A 144 12.37 9.54 -11.97
#